data_711d9823c2103f746f33995f9d04bc77
#
_entry.id   711d9823c2103f746f33995f9d04bc77
#
_cell.length_a   1.000
_cell.length_b   1.000
_cell.length_c   1.000
_cell.angle_alpha   90.00
_cell.angle_beta   90.00
_cell.angle_gamma   90.00
#
_symmetry.space_group_name_H-M   'P 1'
#
loop_
_entity.id
_entity.type
_entity.pdbx_description
1 polymer ?
#
loop_
_entity_poly.entity_id
_entity_poly.type
_entity_poly.pdbx_seq_one_letter_code
_entity_poly.pdbx_strand_id
1 'polypeptide(L)'
;MRFLISALFLAAVSMSSAEDKPDLPLVDIADQKDRQTVIAAGTEEVYQGHPTTTLLPDGKTILCVWCINHGGAAGPMARSEDGGGTWSRIDELMPPGFKTHQNCPSIYRMTDPVGKERIWVFSAAKDTRKGSGMPSIMSDDGGKTWQEMPPLGFPCVMTFSSIVRLKDGSYLGLYHKGPDGADKAPLEVLQTITADGGFTWSEPHVVASVEGKNPCEPFVFRSPDGSELCCLLRENTHKERSLMMFSRDEGKTWTTPVNTPWGLTGDRHAGVFTKDGRMVVAFRDQALNSPTKGHFVAWVGTYDDLKNNQPGQYRIKLLHSHAERVGDCGYPGMELLPDGTIVATTYVKYAPGKEKHSVVSVRFNLGGTDALARP
;
A
#
# COMPACT_ATOMS: atom_id res chain seq x y z
N MET A 1 53.49 -23.68 -41.87
CA MET A 1 53.10 -22.83 -40.72
C MET A 1 51.84 -22.06 -41.16
N ARG A 2 50.64 -22.57 -40.76
CA ARG A 2 49.36 -21.90 -41.08
C ARG A 2 48.90 -21.23 -39.77
N PHE A 3 48.76 -19.91 -39.79
CA PHE A 3 48.18 -19.14 -38.70
C PHE A 3 46.64 -19.18 -38.79
N LEU A 4 45.94 -19.75 -37.79
CA LEU A 4 44.52 -19.59 -37.60
C LEU A 4 44.26 -18.26 -36.88
N ILE A 5 43.55 -17.36 -37.56
CA ILE A 5 43.01 -16.16 -36.95
C ILE A 5 41.62 -16.50 -36.39
N SER A 6 41.48 -16.59 -35.08
CA SER A 6 40.16 -16.70 -34.38
C SER A 6 39.55 -15.32 -34.33
N ALA A 7 38.43 -15.13 -35.03
CA ALA A 7 37.59 -13.95 -34.90
C ALA A 7 36.72 -14.10 -33.66
N LEU A 8 36.94 -13.25 -32.66
CA LEU A 8 36.04 -13.08 -31.52
C LEU A 8 34.85 -12.27 -32.01
N PHE A 9 33.68 -12.88 -32.05
CA PHE A 9 32.39 -12.18 -32.17
C PHE A 9 32.05 -11.58 -30.79
N LEU A 10 32.23 -10.29 -30.61
CA LEU A 10 31.58 -9.54 -29.54
C LEU A 10 30.10 -9.40 -29.91
N ALA A 11 29.23 -10.13 -29.22
CA ALA A 11 27.82 -9.86 -29.24
C ALA A 11 27.58 -8.53 -28.50
N ALA A 12 27.29 -7.48 -29.25
CA ALA A 12 26.81 -6.23 -28.68
C ALA A 12 25.41 -6.50 -28.10
N VAL A 13 25.31 -6.58 -26.77
CA VAL A 13 24.03 -6.49 -26.07
C VAL A 13 23.55 -5.07 -26.28
N SER A 14 22.59 -4.89 -27.19
CA SER A 14 21.88 -3.62 -27.32
C SER A 14 21.11 -3.39 -26.02
N MET A 15 21.57 -2.46 -25.20
CA MET A 15 20.76 -1.90 -24.14
C MET A 15 19.58 -1.18 -24.80
N SER A 16 18.42 -1.82 -24.78
CA SER A 16 17.14 -1.20 -25.16
C SER A 16 16.88 -0.08 -24.13
N SER A 17 17.17 1.14 -24.51
CA SER A 17 16.79 2.35 -23.79
C SER A 17 15.40 2.74 -24.20
N ALA A 18 14.49 2.76 -23.30
CA ALA A 18 13.06 3.05 -23.28
C ALA A 18 12.25 1.75 -23.26
N GLU A 19 11.86 1.36 -22.04
CA GLU A 19 10.90 0.27 -21.88
C GLU A 19 9.60 0.66 -22.56
N ASP A 20 9.27 -0.03 -23.65
CA ASP A 20 8.02 0.19 -24.36
C ASP A 20 6.86 -0.10 -23.41
N LYS A 21 5.95 0.89 -23.32
CA LYS A 21 4.66 0.72 -22.63
C LYS A 21 3.95 -0.47 -23.32
N PRO A 22 3.58 -1.53 -22.57
CA PRO A 22 2.84 -2.64 -23.14
C PRO A 22 1.47 -2.18 -23.61
N ASP A 23 0.91 -2.85 -24.60
CA ASP A 23 -0.49 -2.68 -25.00
C ASP A 23 -1.38 -3.32 -23.93
N LEU A 24 -1.67 -2.53 -22.87
CA LEU A 24 -2.47 -2.92 -21.73
C LEU A 24 -3.74 -2.07 -21.71
N PRO A 25 -4.95 -2.67 -21.86
CA PRO A 25 -6.20 -1.95 -21.84
C PRO A 25 -6.35 -1.06 -20.62
N LEU A 26 -6.93 0.13 -20.79
CA LEU A 26 -7.24 1.07 -19.73
C LEU A 26 -8.75 1.30 -19.63
N VAL A 27 -9.32 0.92 -18.50
CA VAL A 27 -10.69 1.24 -18.12
C VAL A 27 -10.69 2.52 -17.29
N ASP A 28 -11.44 3.54 -17.70
CA ASP A 28 -11.58 4.78 -16.93
C ASP A 28 -12.97 4.86 -16.28
N ILE A 29 -13.00 4.82 -14.94
CA ILE A 29 -14.22 4.99 -14.13
C ILE A 29 -14.16 6.24 -13.25
N ALA A 30 -13.17 7.11 -13.44
CA ALA A 30 -12.93 8.26 -12.59
C ALA A 30 -14.06 9.30 -12.61
N ASP A 31 -14.89 9.32 -13.65
CA ASP A 31 -16.04 10.21 -13.77
C ASP A 31 -17.36 9.57 -13.32
N GLN A 32 -17.37 8.28 -12.93
CA GLN A 32 -18.56 7.57 -12.44
C GLN A 32 -18.79 7.88 -10.95
N LYS A 33 -19.42 9.04 -10.70
CA LYS A 33 -19.59 9.60 -9.34
C LYS A 33 -20.47 8.75 -8.42
N ASP A 34 -21.37 7.96 -8.97
CA ASP A 34 -22.19 6.97 -8.28
C ASP A 34 -21.39 5.85 -7.59
N ARG A 35 -20.14 5.64 -8.03
CA ARG A 35 -19.19 4.70 -7.41
C ARG A 35 -18.37 5.33 -6.29
N GLN A 36 -18.44 6.63 -6.08
CA GLN A 36 -17.52 7.39 -5.25
C GLN A 36 -18.21 7.90 -3.98
N THR A 37 -17.53 7.78 -2.84
CA THR A 37 -17.98 8.34 -1.58
C THR A 37 -16.86 9.17 -0.96
N VAL A 38 -17.13 10.43 -0.65
CA VAL A 38 -16.20 11.29 0.08
C VAL A 38 -16.32 10.97 1.57
N ILE A 39 -15.28 10.36 2.13
CA ILE A 39 -15.21 10.01 3.57
C ILE A 39 -14.92 11.25 4.40
N ALA A 40 -13.97 12.08 3.93
CA ALA A 40 -13.62 13.35 4.55
C ALA A 40 -13.25 14.36 3.46
N ALA A 41 -14.03 15.43 3.37
CA ALA A 41 -13.75 16.50 2.42
C ALA A 41 -12.54 17.33 2.85
N GLY A 42 -11.68 17.67 1.91
CA GLY A 42 -10.70 18.74 2.09
C GLY A 42 -11.39 20.10 2.05
N THR A 43 -10.81 21.07 2.72
CA THR A 43 -11.22 22.49 2.64
C THR A 43 -10.07 23.36 2.12
N GLU A 44 -10.24 24.67 2.04
CA GLU A 44 -9.12 25.57 1.73
C GLU A 44 -8.01 25.50 2.78
N GLU A 45 -8.32 25.16 4.05
CA GLU A 45 -7.37 25.08 5.16
C GLU A 45 -6.91 23.65 5.45
N VAL A 46 -7.81 22.68 5.30
CA VAL A 46 -7.59 21.31 5.77
C VAL A 46 -7.34 20.34 4.62
N TYR A 47 -6.17 19.74 4.64
CA TYR A 47 -5.79 18.64 3.76
C TYR A 47 -6.01 17.31 4.49
N GLN A 48 -6.81 16.41 3.91
CA GLN A 48 -7.04 15.05 4.38
C GLN A 48 -6.08 14.11 3.64
N GLY A 49 -5.17 13.41 4.35
CA GLY A 49 -4.09 12.66 3.71
C GLY A 49 -3.88 11.24 4.24
N HIS A 50 -3.28 10.40 3.42
CA HIS A 50 -2.74 9.07 3.74
C HIS A 50 -3.70 8.14 4.51
N PRO A 51 -4.87 7.78 3.94
CA PRO A 51 -5.79 6.85 4.59
C PRO A 51 -5.29 5.41 4.51
N THR A 52 -5.68 4.60 5.50
CA THR A 52 -5.69 3.14 5.41
C THR A 52 -7.00 2.60 5.95
N THR A 53 -7.41 1.42 5.51
CA THR A 53 -8.67 0.79 5.89
C THR A 53 -8.48 -0.61 6.45
N THR A 54 -9.50 -1.11 7.14
CA THR A 54 -9.63 -2.52 7.48
C THR A 54 -11.09 -2.93 7.53
N LEU A 55 -11.44 -4.03 6.86
CA LEU A 55 -12.75 -4.67 6.90
C LEU A 55 -12.85 -5.53 8.16
N LEU A 56 -13.93 -5.40 8.91
CA LEU A 56 -14.20 -6.22 10.10
C LEU A 56 -14.76 -7.61 9.72
N PRO A 57 -14.77 -8.59 10.66
CA PRO A 57 -15.22 -9.95 10.39
C PRO A 57 -16.68 -10.09 9.95
N ASP A 58 -17.53 -9.09 10.21
CA ASP A 58 -18.92 -9.07 9.77
C ASP A 58 -19.07 -8.91 8.24
N GLY A 59 -17.97 -8.67 7.52
CA GLY A 59 -17.93 -8.54 6.08
C GLY A 59 -18.54 -7.28 5.50
N LYS A 60 -18.88 -6.29 6.33
CA LYS A 60 -19.50 -5.02 5.90
C LYS A 60 -19.00 -3.79 6.62
N THR A 61 -18.55 -3.92 7.87
CA THR A 61 -18.02 -2.78 8.63
C THR A 61 -16.59 -2.52 8.21
N ILE A 62 -16.31 -1.30 7.79
CA ILE A 62 -14.96 -0.83 7.40
C ILE A 62 -14.56 0.33 8.31
N LEU A 63 -13.36 0.27 8.86
CA LEU A 63 -12.71 1.39 9.54
C LEU A 63 -11.72 2.06 8.60
N CYS A 64 -11.68 3.39 8.59
CA CYS A 64 -10.73 4.19 7.85
C CYS A 64 -10.06 5.18 8.79
N VAL A 65 -8.72 5.17 8.83
CA VAL A 65 -7.90 6.10 9.60
C VAL A 65 -7.01 6.89 8.64
N TRP A 66 -6.75 8.18 8.94
CA TRP A 66 -5.89 9.02 8.11
C TRP A 66 -5.20 10.12 8.92
N CYS A 67 -4.33 10.90 8.27
CA CYS A 67 -3.68 12.06 8.89
C CYS A 67 -4.14 13.38 8.26
N ILE A 68 -3.96 14.46 9.00
CA ILE A 68 -4.15 15.83 8.53
C ILE A 68 -2.84 16.32 7.92
N ASN A 69 -2.91 16.93 6.76
CA ASN A 69 -1.79 17.34 5.91
C ASN A 69 -1.00 16.14 5.33
N HIS A 70 -0.04 16.42 4.47
CA HIS A 70 0.83 15.43 3.89
C HIS A 70 1.84 14.94 4.94
N GLY A 71 1.54 13.82 5.61
CA GLY A 71 2.38 13.28 6.68
C GLY A 71 2.30 14.02 8.01
N GLY A 72 1.21 14.75 8.28
CA GLY A 72 1.01 15.46 9.53
C GLY A 72 0.33 14.61 10.62
N ALA A 73 -0.36 15.29 11.54
CA ALA A 73 -0.97 14.67 12.70
C ALA A 73 -2.01 13.60 12.34
N ALA A 74 -1.93 12.42 12.98
CA ALA A 74 -3.00 11.43 13.00
C ALA A 74 -4.19 11.95 13.83
N GLY A 75 -5.24 11.15 13.95
CA GLY A 75 -6.39 11.47 14.79
C GLY A 75 -7.74 11.23 14.12
N PRO A 76 -7.93 11.60 12.84
CA PRO A 76 -9.18 11.32 12.18
C PRO A 76 -9.42 9.82 11.94
N MET A 77 -10.65 9.39 12.24
CA MET A 77 -11.13 8.04 11.93
C MET A 77 -12.60 8.09 11.52
N ALA A 78 -12.99 7.22 10.60
CA ALA A 78 -14.36 7.04 10.18
C ALA A 78 -14.72 5.55 10.14
N ARG A 79 -16.02 5.28 10.26
CA ARG A 79 -16.62 3.95 10.21
C ARG A 79 -17.72 3.91 9.17
N SER A 80 -17.72 2.88 8.35
CA SER A 80 -18.83 2.49 7.49
C SER A 80 -19.42 1.20 8.03
N GLU A 81 -20.75 1.05 8.01
CA GLU A 81 -21.46 -0.17 8.42
C GLU A 81 -22.20 -0.84 7.25
N ASP A 82 -22.01 -0.33 6.05
CA ASP A 82 -22.70 -0.74 4.82
C ASP A 82 -21.73 -1.03 3.64
N GLY A 83 -20.50 -1.46 3.96
CA GLY A 83 -19.52 -1.80 2.94
C GLY A 83 -18.98 -0.59 2.17
N GLY A 84 -18.83 0.55 2.85
CA GLY A 84 -18.25 1.77 2.26
C GLY A 84 -19.25 2.62 1.47
N GLY A 85 -20.55 2.36 1.59
CA GLY A 85 -21.60 3.17 0.98
C GLY A 85 -21.75 4.52 1.67
N THR A 86 -21.81 4.49 3.00
CA THR A 86 -21.88 5.68 3.86
C THR A 86 -20.83 5.61 4.97
N TRP A 87 -20.41 6.78 5.49
CA TRP A 87 -19.36 6.88 6.50
C TRP A 87 -19.74 7.88 7.59
N SER A 88 -19.43 7.53 8.83
CA SER A 88 -19.57 8.39 10.01
C SER A 88 -18.21 8.61 10.66
N ARG A 89 -17.93 9.86 11.05
CA ARG A 89 -16.73 10.19 11.84
C ARG A 89 -16.87 9.62 13.24
N ILE A 90 -15.77 9.10 13.78
CA ILE A 90 -15.69 8.53 15.13
C ILE A 90 -14.45 9.05 15.89
N ASP A 91 -14.01 10.26 15.58
CA ASP A 91 -12.80 10.87 16.17
C ASP A 91 -12.88 11.02 17.69
N GLU A 92 -14.09 11.18 18.22
CA GLU A 92 -14.35 11.31 19.64
C GLU A 92 -14.07 10.03 20.42
N LEU A 93 -14.01 8.88 19.76
CA LEU A 93 -13.66 7.60 20.38
C LEU A 93 -12.13 7.43 20.54
N MET A 94 -11.34 8.28 19.89
CA MET A 94 -9.89 8.16 19.90
C MET A 94 -9.30 8.66 21.23
N PRO A 95 -8.28 7.98 21.77
CA PRO A 95 -7.59 8.46 22.97
C PRO A 95 -6.90 9.81 22.70
N PRO A 96 -6.84 10.70 23.71
CA PRO A 96 -6.35 12.08 23.51
C PRO A 96 -4.95 12.19 22.89
N GLY A 97 -4.04 11.27 23.21
CA GLY A 97 -2.68 11.27 22.70
C GLY A 97 -2.58 10.89 21.22
N PHE A 98 -3.58 10.23 20.65
CA PHE A 98 -3.55 9.85 19.22
C PHE A 98 -3.37 11.06 18.31
N LYS A 99 -3.82 12.24 18.68
CA LYS A 99 -3.62 13.49 17.93
C LYS A 99 -2.15 13.94 17.86
N THR A 100 -1.29 13.39 18.71
CA THR A 100 0.16 13.67 18.69
C THR A 100 0.93 12.70 17.79
N HIS A 101 0.32 11.59 17.39
CA HIS A 101 0.88 10.66 16.43
C HIS A 101 0.97 11.35 15.05
N GLN A 102 1.88 10.86 14.21
CA GLN A 102 2.21 11.49 12.93
C GLN A 102 2.14 10.46 11.80
N ASN A 103 2.17 10.98 10.62
CA ASN A 103 2.49 10.36 9.35
C ASN A 103 1.94 8.95 9.12
N CYS A 104 1.05 8.84 8.14
CA CYS A 104 0.57 7.60 7.54
C CYS A 104 0.09 6.56 8.57
N PRO A 105 -0.88 6.89 9.46
CA PRO A 105 -1.42 5.88 10.37
C PRO A 105 -1.92 4.68 9.59
N SER A 106 -1.53 3.48 10.02
CA SER A 106 -1.85 2.23 9.32
C SER A 106 -2.61 1.28 10.25
N ILE A 107 -3.79 0.82 9.80
CA ILE A 107 -4.72 0.02 10.59
C ILE A 107 -4.64 -1.45 10.20
N TYR A 108 -4.57 -2.35 11.19
CA TYR A 108 -4.48 -3.79 11.00
C TYR A 108 -5.30 -4.54 12.03
N ARG A 109 -5.81 -5.71 11.62
CA ARG A 109 -6.40 -6.70 12.52
C ARG A 109 -5.42 -7.80 12.76
N MET A 110 -5.20 -8.14 14.03
CA MET A 110 -4.34 -9.25 14.44
C MET A 110 -5.03 -10.09 15.51
N THR A 111 -4.85 -11.40 15.43
CA THR A 111 -5.38 -12.35 16.39
C THR A 111 -4.22 -12.89 17.25
N ASP A 112 -4.36 -12.83 18.56
CA ASP A 112 -3.38 -13.38 19.46
C ASP A 112 -3.43 -14.93 19.54
N PRO A 113 -2.47 -15.60 20.19
CA PRO A 113 -2.43 -17.07 20.28
C PRO A 113 -3.64 -17.72 20.98
N VAL A 114 -4.40 -16.95 21.78
CA VAL A 114 -5.63 -17.45 22.42
C VAL A 114 -6.90 -17.17 21.60
N GLY A 115 -6.74 -16.65 20.38
CA GLY A 115 -7.82 -16.42 19.45
C GLY A 115 -8.54 -15.08 19.60
N LYS A 116 -8.05 -14.17 20.44
CA LYS A 116 -8.65 -12.83 20.58
C LYS A 116 -8.16 -11.91 19.48
N GLU A 117 -9.09 -11.42 18.65
CA GLU A 117 -8.79 -10.41 17.64
C GLU A 117 -8.71 -9.02 18.24
N ARG A 118 -7.76 -8.22 17.74
CA ARG A 118 -7.59 -6.80 18.06
C ARG A 118 -7.35 -5.99 16.81
N ILE A 119 -7.75 -4.74 16.88
CA ILE A 119 -7.50 -3.75 15.83
C ILE A 119 -6.43 -2.82 16.34
N TRP A 120 -5.36 -2.71 15.57
CA TRP A 120 -4.22 -1.85 15.85
C TRP A 120 -4.15 -0.71 14.85
N VAL A 121 -3.81 0.48 15.31
CA VAL A 121 -3.36 1.58 14.46
C VAL A 121 -1.95 1.95 14.89
N PHE A 122 -0.99 1.68 14.01
CA PHE A 122 0.39 2.13 14.17
C PHE A 122 0.59 3.45 13.44
N SER A 123 1.45 4.31 13.97
CA SER A 123 1.74 5.63 13.43
C SER A 123 3.23 5.93 13.55
N ALA A 124 3.71 6.99 12.91
CA ALA A 124 5.03 7.52 13.20
C ALA A 124 4.97 8.54 14.35
N ALA A 125 6.11 8.85 14.92
CA ALA A 125 6.27 9.92 15.90
C ALA A 125 6.98 11.12 15.27
N LYS A 126 6.81 12.30 15.85
CA LYS A 126 7.48 13.54 15.40
C LYS A 126 9.01 13.46 15.52
N ASP A 127 9.50 12.77 16.52
CA ASP A 127 10.94 12.52 16.72
C ASP A 127 11.19 11.03 16.92
N THR A 128 11.45 10.34 15.81
CA THR A 128 11.66 8.89 15.81
C THR A 128 13.02 8.46 16.39
N ARG A 129 13.96 9.41 16.59
CA ARG A 129 15.34 9.11 17.02
C ARG A 129 15.47 8.82 18.51
N LYS A 130 14.45 9.08 19.32
CA LYS A 130 14.48 8.98 20.78
C LYS A 130 13.72 7.78 21.36
N GLY A 131 13.58 6.70 20.60
CA GLY A 131 12.84 5.53 21.07
C GLY A 131 11.32 5.70 21.14
N SER A 132 10.79 6.82 20.66
CA SER A 132 9.36 7.11 20.56
C SER A 132 8.75 6.64 19.24
N GLY A 133 9.53 5.95 18.39
CA GLY A 133 9.11 5.49 17.09
C GLY A 133 7.97 4.47 17.17
N MET A 134 7.06 4.52 16.19
CA MET A 134 5.87 3.68 16.07
C MET A 134 4.98 3.65 17.32
N PRO A 135 4.44 4.82 17.78
CA PRO A 135 3.34 4.81 18.73
C PRO A 135 2.12 4.14 18.12
N SER A 136 1.27 3.57 18.96
CA SER A 136 0.08 2.86 18.49
C SER A 136 -1.13 3.06 19.42
N ILE A 137 -2.31 2.83 18.88
CA ILE A 137 -3.55 2.65 19.63
C ILE A 137 -4.14 1.29 19.30
N MET A 138 -4.94 0.74 20.21
CA MET A 138 -5.52 -0.58 20.04
C MET A 138 -6.97 -0.59 20.53
N SER A 139 -7.81 -1.36 19.81
CA SER A 139 -9.17 -1.72 20.21
C SER A 139 -9.30 -3.24 20.29
N ASP A 140 -9.99 -3.73 21.33
CA ASP A 140 -10.27 -5.15 21.50
C ASP A 140 -11.77 -5.48 21.51
N ASP A 141 -12.60 -4.53 21.07
CA ASP A 141 -14.07 -4.59 21.05
C ASP A 141 -14.67 -4.22 19.66
N GLY A 142 -13.88 -4.38 18.60
CA GLY A 142 -14.33 -4.07 17.22
C GLY A 142 -14.35 -2.59 16.88
N GLY A 143 -13.48 -1.79 17.51
CA GLY A 143 -13.33 -0.36 17.22
C GLY A 143 -14.36 0.52 17.93
N LYS A 144 -14.99 0.04 19.00
CA LYS A 144 -15.93 0.83 19.81
C LYS A 144 -15.20 1.68 20.85
N THR A 145 -14.13 1.14 21.45
CA THR A 145 -13.25 1.85 22.36
C THR A 145 -11.80 1.66 21.97
N TRP A 146 -10.96 2.64 22.27
CA TRP A 146 -9.55 2.68 21.91
C TRP A 146 -8.69 3.08 23.09
N GLN A 147 -7.50 2.49 23.19
CA GLN A 147 -6.51 2.81 24.20
C GLN A 147 -5.13 3.05 23.57
N GLU A 148 -4.37 3.94 24.17
CA GLU A 148 -2.96 4.13 23.80
C GLU A 148 -2.12 2.95 24.26
N MET A 149 -1.14 2.61 23.43
CA MET A 149 -0.18 1.55 23.73
C MET A 149 1.23 2.15 23.77
N PRO A 150 2.13 1.52 24.53
CA PRO A 150 3.53 1.93 24.52
C PRO A 150 4.09 1.92 23.08
N PRO A 151 4.94 2.91 22.72
CA PRO A 151 5.58 2.93 21.41
C PRO A 151 6.53 1.72 21.26
N LEU A 152 6.65 1.19 20.04
CA LEU A 152 7.55 0.08 19.75
C LEU A 152 9.04 0.49 19.80
N GLY A 153 9.35 1.77 19.71
CA GLY A 153 10.72 2.28 19.77
C GLY A 153 11.47 2.20 18.44
N PHE A 154 10.85 1.74 17.36
CA PHE A 154 11.52 1.57 16.08
C PHE A 154 11.67 2.88 15.32
N PRO A 155 12.91 3.30 14.96
CA PRO A 155 13.10 4.44 14.08
C PRO A 155 12.48 4.14 12.70
N CYS A 156 11.64 5.03 12.20
CA CYS A 156 10.96 4.84 10.91
C CYS A 156 10.65 6.18 10.26
N VAL A 157 10.56 6.17 8.92
CA VAL A 157 9.99 7.29 8.15
C VAL A 157 8.48 7.30 8.31
N MET A 158 7.89 6.14 8.05
CA MET A 158 6.48 5.82 8.24
C MET A 158 6.38 4.49 8.97
N THR A 159 5.26 4.25 9.62
CA THR A 159 4.98 3.02 10.32
C THR A 159 4.88 1.80 9.37
N PHE A 160 4.43 0.66 9.87
CA PHE A 160 4.20 -0.53 9.04
C PHE A 160 3.43 -0.19 7.78
N SER A 161 4.04 -0.51 6.65
CA SER A 161 3.39 -0.37 5.34
C SER A 161 2.51 -1.55 5.02
N SER A 162 2.84 -2.73 5.55
CA SER A 162 1.99 -3.91 5.51
C SER A 162 2.34 -4.90 6.60
N ILE A 163 1.35 -5.71 7.00
CA ILE A 163 1.49 -6.81 7.95
C ILE A 163 0.81 -8.04 7.33
N VAL A 164 1.45 -9.20 7.40
CA VAL A 164 0.91 -10.48 6.92
C VAL A 164 0.98 -11.54 8.00
N ARG A 165 -0.08 -12.38 8.10
CA ARG A 165 -0.09 -13.53 9.00
C ARG A 165 0.75 -14.66 8.43
N LEU A 166 1.63 -15.22 9.25
CA LEU A 166 2.46 -16.38 8.92
C LEU A 166 1.73 -17.70 9.21
N LYS A 167 2.25 -18.82 8.70
CA LYS A 167 1.65 -20.16 8.85
C LYS A 167 1.61 -20.64 10.30
N ASP A 168 2.53 -20.18 11.13
CA ASP A 168 2.58 -20.49 12.56
C ASP A 168 1.63 -19.64 13.42
N GLY A 169 0.90 -18.70 12.79
CA GLY A 169 -0.03 -17.80 13.45
C GLY A 169 0.56 -16.48 13.90
N SER A 170 1.89 -16.31 13.87
CA SER A 170 2.57 -15.03 14.09
C SER A 170 2.31 -14.05 12.93
N TYR A 171 2.77 -12.80 13.08
CA TYR A 171 2.63 -11.79 12.04
C TYR A 171 3.98 -11.17 11.71
N LEU A 172 4.22 -10.98 10.42
CA LEU A 172 5.38 -10.32 9.87
C LEU A 172 4.97 -8.89 9.46
N GLY A 173 5.63 -7.90 10.04
CA GLY A 173 5.44 -6.49 9.71
C GLY A 173 6.63 -5.93 8.93
N LEU A 174 6.34 -5.19 7.87
CA LEU A 174 7.33 -4.52 7.04
C LEU A 174 7.15 -3.00 7.05
N TYR A 175 8.26 -2.29 7.14
CA TYR A 175 8.34 -0.83 7.05
C TYR A 175 9.65 -0.40 6.42
N HIS A 176 9.90 0.90 6.26
CA HIS A 176 11.16 1.40 5.73
C HIS A 176 11.71 2.55 6.56
N LYS A 177 13.01 2.76 6.43
CA LYS A 177 13.72 3.92 6.98
C LYS A 177 14.89 4.32 6.08
N GLY A 178 15.35 5.54 6.23
CA GLY A 178 16.66 5.97 5.81
C GLY A 178 17.66 6.04 6.98
N PRO A 179 18.83 6.59 6.79
CA PRO A 179 19.82 6.80 7.84
C PRO A 179 19.20 7.54 9.03
N ASP A 180 19.42 7.05 10.25
CA ASP A 180 18.90 7.62 11.49
C ASP A 180 17.36 7.75 11.54
N GLY A 181 16.63 6.95 10.75
CA GLY A 181 15.17 7.02 10.63
C GLY A 181 14.65 8.20 9.80
N ALA A 182 15.53 8.91 9.08
CA ALA A 182 15.13 10.02 8.22
C ALA A 182 14.59 9.54 6.87
N ASP A 183 13.74 10.38 6.23
CA ASP A 183 13.28 10.18 4.84
C ASP A 183 14.36 10.65 3.85
N LYS A 184 15.47 9.96 3.85
CA LYS A 184 16.63 10.25 2.98
C LYS A 184 17.23 8.96 2.45
N ALA A 185 17.68 9.00 1.20
CA ALA A 185 18.42 7.91 0.59
C ALA A 185 19.78 7.65 1.30
N PRO A 186 20.26 6.40 1.34
CA PRO A 186 19.58 5.21 0.86
C PRO A 186 18.43 4.77 1.79
N LEU A 187 17.31 4.34 1.19
CA LEU A 187 16.21 3.75 1.92
C LEU A 187 16.40 2.24 2.04
N GLU A 188 16.01 1.69 3.19
CA GLU A 188 16.07 0.27 3.51
C GLU A 188 14.70 -0.21 3.96
N VAL A 189 14.31 -1.41 3.56
CA VAL A 189 13.11 -2.09 4.04
C VAL A 189 13.48 -3.01 5.19
N LEU A 190 12.77 -2.88 6.29
CA LEU A 190 12.98 -3.66 7.51
C LEU A 190 11.79 -4.57 7.77
N GLN A 191 12.10 -5.69 8.42
CA GLN A 191 11.17 -6.71 8.87
C GLN A 191 11.25 -6.89 10.38
N THR A 192 10.09 -7.12 11.01
CA THR A 192 9.97 -7.56 12.40
C THR A 192 8.80 -8.52 12.54
N ILE A 193 8.75 -9.31 13.61
CA ILE A 193 7.74 -10.35 13.84
C ILE A 193 7.11 -10.17 15.21
N THR A 194 5.79 -10.35 15.30
CA THR A 194 5.06 -10.50 16.56
C THR A 194 4.42 -11.87 16.66
N ALA A 195 4.55 -12.52 17.81
CA ALA A 195 3.94 -13.81 18.10
C ALA A 195 2.76 -13.70 19.09
N ASP A 196 2.46 -12.51 19.59
CA ASP A 196 1.45 -12.26 20.62
C ASP A 196 0.30 -11.37 20.16
N GLY A 197 0.15 -11.20 18.83
CA GLY A 197 -0.93 -10.40 18.24
C GLY A 197 -0.68 -8.89 18.32
N GLY A 198 0.58 -8.45 18.35
CA GLY A 198 0.97 -7.05 18.19
C GLY A 198 1.49 -6.35 19.45
N PHE A 199 1.53 -7.02 20.61
CA PHE A 199 2.00 -6.39 21.85
C PHE A 199 3.52 -6.25 21.91
N THR A 200 4.23 -7.29 21.47
CA THR A 200 5.70 -7.27 21.38
C THR A 200 6.17 -7.66 19.98
N TRP A 201 7.30 -7.10 19.57
CA TRP A 201 7.88 -7.31 18.27
C TRP A 201 9.37 -7.62 18.39
N SER A 202 9.86 -8.49 17.52
CA SER A 202 11.29 -8.81 17.44
C SER A 202 12.11 -7.60 17.03
N GLU A 203 13.43 -7.63 17.30
CA GLU A 203 14.34 -6.59 16.79
C GLU A 203 14.27 -6.54 15.25
N PRO A 204 14.03 -5.34 14.67
CA PRO A 204 13.92 -5.20 13.22
C PRO A 204 15.27 -5.44 12.52
N HIS A 205 15.23 -6.08 11.35
CA HIS A 205 16.41 -6.27 10.50
C HIS A 205 16.10 -5.92 9.04
N VAL A 206 17.13 -5.54 8.30
CA VAL A 206 17.03 -5.15 6.89
C VAL A 206 16.78 -6.38 6.03
N VAL A 207 15.75 -6.32 5.16
CA VAL A 207 15.41 -7.39 4.20
C VAL A 207 15.52 -6.94 2.74
N ALA A 208 15.55 -5.62 2.47
CA ALA A 208 15.86 -5.10 1.14
C ALA A 208 16.65 -3.79 1.26
N SER A 209 17.78 -3.76 0.56
CA SER A 209 18.60 -2.59 0.27
C SER A 209 19.22 -2.82 -1.10
N VAL A 210 19.05 -1.89 -2.03
CA VAL A 210 19.45 -2.06 -3.43
C VAL A 210 20.32 -0.88 -3.85
N GLU A 211 21.56 -1.16 -4.25
CA GLU A 211 22.48 -0.12 -4.71
C GLU A 211 21.86 0.67 -5.88
N GLY A 212 21.92 1.99 -5.80
CA GLY A 212 21.40 2.90 -6.82
C GLY A 212 19.87 3.04 -6.85
N LYS A 213 19.13 2.31 -6.00
CA LYS A 213 17.67 2.38 -5.86
C LYS A 213 17.28 2.70 -4.43
N ASN A 214 16.02 3.12 -4.24
CA ASN A 214 15.47 3.42 -2.93
C ASN A 214 14.16 2.63 -2.69
N PRO A 215 14.25 1.33 -2.37
CA PRO A 215 13.08 0.52 -2.04
C PRO A 215 12.40 1.02 -0.77
N CYS A 216 11.09 1.22 -0.82
CA CYS A 216 10.31 1.65 0.33
C CYS A 216 8.85 1.21 0.22
N GLU A 217 8.04 1.54 1.22
CA GLU A 217 6.59 1.32 1.26
C GLU A 217 6.19 -0.12 0.87
N PRO A 218 6.73 -1.15 1.55
CA PRO A 218 6.48 -2.55 1.22
C PRO A 218 5.00 -2.93 1.34
N PHE A 219 4.51 -3.72 0.37
CA PHE A 219 3.22 -4.40 0.42
C PHE A 219 3.43 -5.90 0.30
N VAL A 220 3.32 -6.61 1.42
CA VAL A 220 3.51 -8.06 1.50
C VAL A 220 2.17 -8.79 1.50
N PHE A 221 2.11 -9.88 0.75
CA PHE A 221 0.96 -10.77 0.70
C PHE A 221 1.40 -12.21 0.42
N ARG A 222 0.51 -13.15 0.68
CA ARG A 222 0.73 -14.57 0.41
C ARG A 222 0.21 -14.94 -0.97
N SER A 223 0.95 -15.79 -1.70
CA SER A 223 0.49 -16.38 -2.97
C SER A 223 -0.83 -17.15 -2.80
N PRO A 224 -1.68 -17.23 -3.83
CA PRO A 224 -2.97 -17.92 -3.74
C PRO A 224 -2.87 -19.39 -3.32
N ASP A 225 -1.79 -20.09 -3.70
CA ASP A 225 -1.50 -21.47 -3.32
C ASP A 225 -0.90 -21.60 -1.90
N GLY A 226 -0.64 -20.46 -1.23
CA GLY A 226 -0.05 -20.42 0.10
C GLY A 226 1.44 -20.76 0.16
N SER A 227 2.13 -20.99 -0.96
CA SER A 227 3.49 -21.53 -0.98
C SER A 227 4.58 -20.51 -0.68
N GLU A 228 4.34 -19.23 -1.00
CA GLU A 228 5.35 -18.18 -0.83
C GLU A 228 4.70 -16.84 -0.42
N LEU A 229 5.51 -15.94 0.12
CA LEU A 229 5.19 -14.54 0.31
C LEU A 229 5.76 -13.75 -0.88
N CYS A 230 5.01 -12.76 -1.35
CA CYS A 230 5.46 -11.76 -2.31
C CYS A 230 5.40 -10.38 -1.66
N CYS A 231 6.39 -9.55 -1.92
CA CYS A 231 6.42 -8.17 -1.46
C CYS A 231 6.66 -7.22 -2.63
N LEU A 232 5.72 -6.32 -2.88
CA LEU A 232 5.90 -5.20 -3.81
C LEU A 232 6.51 -4.04 -3.06
N LEU A 233 7.45 -3.33 -3.70
CA LEU A 233 8.17 -2.20 -3.15
C LEU A 233 8.07 -1.02 -4.11
N ARG A 234 7.74 0.15 -3.59
CA ARG A 234 7.94 1.40 -4.31
C ARG A 234 9.44 1.60 -4.58
N GLU A 235 9.78 2.10 -5.75
CA GLU A 235 11.12 2.61 -6.05
C GLU A 235 11.07 4.15 -6.01
N ASN A 236 11.63 4.75 -4.96
CA ASN A 236 11.41 6.15 -4.60
C ASN A 236 12.15 7.17 -5.48
N THR A 237 13.04 6.75 -6.37
CA THR A 237 13.66 7.65 -7.35
C THR A 237 12.74 7.96 -8.53
N HIS A 238 11.71 7.12 -8.77
CA HIS A 238 10.79 7.17 -9.91
C HIS A 238 11.48 7.16 -11.29
N LYS A 239 12.70 6.67 -11.35
CA LYS A 239 13.47 6.53 -12.59
C LYS A 239 13.23 5.19 -13.27
N GLU A 240 12.83 4.20 -12.49
CA GLU A 240 12.62 2.83 -12.92
C GLU A 240 11.26 2.31 -12.43
N ARG A 241 10.99 1.03 -12.71
CA ARG A 241 9.80 0.33 -12.22
C ARG A 241 9.85 0.13 -10.71
N SER A 242 8.70 -0.09 -10.11
CA SER A 242 8.60 -0.66 -8.77
C SER A 242 9.29 -2.01 -8.69
N LEU A 243 9.58 -2.46 -7.49
CA LEU A 243 10.34 -3.70 -7.26
C LEU A 243 9.44 -4.77 -6.64
N MET A 244 9.84 -6.02 -6.78
CA MET A 244 9.21 -7.16 -6.10
C MET A 244 10.26 -8.14 -5.61
N MET A 245 9.99 -8.79 -4.47
CA MET A 245 10.80 -9.87 -3.90
C MET A 245 9.92 -10.96 -3.33
N PHE A 246 10.48 -12.16 -3.17
CA PHE A 246 9.76 -13.36 -2.77
C PHE A 246 10.44 -14.06 -1.59
N SER A 247 9.64 -14.74 -0.75
CA SER A 247 10.11 -15.62 0.31
C SER A 247 9.33 -16.94 0.30
N ARG A 248 10.04 -18.06 0.38
CA ARG A 248 9.44 -19.40 0.44
C ARG A 248 9.53 -20.05 1.82
N ASP A 249 10.03 -19.32 2.78
CA ASP A 249 10.32 -19.79 4.14
C ASP A 249 9.75 -18.89 5.24
N GLU A 250 8.57 -18.28 4.93
CA GLU A 250 7.84 -17.41 5.86
C GLU A 250 8.63 -16.15 6.28
N GLY A 251 9.34 -15.54 5.32
CA GLY A 251 10.09 -14.30 5.54
C GLY A 251 11.45 -14.48 6.19
N LYS A 252 11.95 -15.73 6.40
CA LYS A 252 13.31 -15.95 6.94
C LYS A 252 14.38 -15.52 5.94
N THR A 253 14.14 -15.76 4.66
CA THR A 253 14.97 -15.26 3.56
C THR A 253 14.12 -14.66 2.45
N TRP A 254 14.68 -13.68 1.74
CA TRP A 254 14.05 -13.00 0.61
C TRP A 254 14.96 -13.07 -0.62
N THR A 255 14.37 -13.15 -1.79
CA THR A 255 15.11 -13.01 -3.05
C THR A 255 15.60 -11.57 -3.22
N THR A 256 16.64 -11.36 -4.01
CA THR A 256 17.02 -10.02 -4.45
C THR A 256 15.83 -9.35 -5.16
N PRO A 257 15.50 -8.08 -4.82
CA PRO A 257 14.43 -7.37 -5.50
C PRO A 257 14.67 -7.22 -7.00
N VAL A 258 13.63 -7.50 -7.80
CA VAL A 258 13.60 -7.34 -9.26
C VAL A 258 12.48 -6.40 -9.67
N ASN A 259 12.51 -5.88 -10.90
CA ASN A 259 11.46 -4.98 -11.37
C ASN A 259 10.10 -5.69 -11.48
N THR A 260 9.02 -5.00 -11.09
CA THR A 260 7.63 -5.45 -11.32
C THR A 260 7.25 -5.36 -12.80
N PRO A 261 6.14 -5.98 -13.24
CA PRO A 261 5.50 -5.62 -14.50
C PRO A 261 5.28 -4.10 -14.61
N TRP A 262 5.38 -3.56 -15.84
CA TRP A 262 5.19 -2.12 -16.07
C TRP A 262 3.86 -1.60 -15.49
N GLY A 263 2.79 -2.37 -15.66
CA GLY A 263 1.45 -2.04 -15.19
C GLY A 263 1.33 -1.83 -13.67
N LEU A 264 2.29 -2.35 -12.89
CA LEU A 264 2.37 -2.23 -11.43
C LEU A 264 3.37 -1.16 -10.94
N THR A 265 3.91 -0.35 -11.85
CA THR A 265 4.85 0.71 -11.45
C THR A 265 4.13 1.85 -10.76
N GLY A 266 4.36 2.03 -9.48
CA GLY A 266 3.69 3.07 -8.70
C GLY A 266 4.10 3.13 -7.25
N ASP A 267 3.42 3.98 -6.49
CA ASP A 267 3.71 4.27 -5.10
C ASP A 267 2.63 3.70 -4.18
N ARG A 268 3.07 3.09 -3.09
CA ARG A 268 2.23 2.56 -2.02
C ARG A 268 1.15 1.61 -2.54
N HIS A 269 1.54 0.40 -2.84
CA HIS A 269 0.63 -0.65 -3.28
C HIS A 269 -0.25 -1.16 -2.14
N ALA A 270 -1.50 -1.48 -2.45
CA ALA A 270 -2.38 -2.33 -1.65
C ALA A 270 -3.27 -3.13 -2.58
N GLY A 271 -3.65 -4.34 -2.22
CA GLY A 271 -4.41 -5.19 -3.13
C GLY A 271 -5.19 -6.30 -2.46
N VAL A 272 -6.07 -6.90 -3.24
CA VAL A 272 -6.92 -8.02 -2.83
C VAL A 272 -6.89 -9.11 -3.89
N PHE A 273 -7.11 -10.36 -3.47
CA PHE A 273 -7.42 -11.47 -4.36
C PHE A 273 -8.92 -11.67 -4.46
N THR A 274 -9.44 -11.70 -5.66
CA THR A 274 -10.86 -11.93 -5.92
C THR A 274 -11.16 -13.44 -5.96
N LYS A 275 -12.45 -13.80 -5.85
CA LYS A 275 -12.88 -15.21 -5.80
C LYS A 275 -12.55 -16.01 -7.06
N ASP A 276 -12.36 -15.34 -8.20
CA ASP A 276 -11.94 -15.94 -9.47
C ASP A 276 -10.41 -16.08 -9.62
N GLY A 277 -9.66 -15.79 -8.55
CA GLY A 277 -8.20 -15.96 -8.48
C GLY A 277 -7.39 -14.81 -9.05
N ARG A 278 -8.05 -13.71 -9.46
CA ARG A 278 -7.34 -12.51 -9.92
C ARG A 278 -6.90 -11.63 -8.75
N MET A 279 -5.83 -10.87 -9.00
CA MET A 279 -5.38 -9.78 -8.12
C MET A 279 -5.88 -8.45 -8.65
N VAL A 280 -6.27 -7.58 -7.73
CA VAL A 280 -6.50 -6.16 -7.98
C VAL A 280 -5.59 -5.39 -7.04
N VAL A 281 -4.63 -4.65 -7.60
CA VAL A 281 -3.65 -3.87 -6.82
C VAL A 281 -3.82 -2.40 -7.15
N ALA A 282 -4.18 -1.59 -6.16
CA ALA A 282 -4.31 -0.14 -6.31
C ALA A 282 -3.05 0.58 -5.84
N PHE A 283 -2.73 1.71 -6.49
CA PHE A 283 -1.56 2.53 -6.21
C PHE A 283 -1.66 3.89 -6.91
N ARG A 284 -0.77 4.81 -6.57
CA ARG A 284 -0.52 6.02 -7.37
C ARG A 284 0.36 5.63 -8.57
N ASP A 285 -0.10 5.90 -9.77
CA ASP A 285 0.64 5.58 -10.99
C ASP A 285 1.91 6.43 -11.15
N GLN A 286 3.04 5.77 -11.35
CA GLN A 286 4.33 6.40 -11.64
C GLN A 286 5.01 5.82 -12.89
N ALA A 287 4.31 4.94 -13.61
CA ALA A 287 4.88 4.30 -14.79
C ALA A 287 5.31 5.33 -15.85
N LEU A 288 6.47 5.11 -16.43
CA LEU A 288 6.98 5.95 -17.52
C LEU A 288 6.03 5.84 -18.73
N ASN A 289 5.76 6.97 -19.36
CA ASN A 289 4.86 7.07 -20.52
C ASN A 289 3.42 6.60 -20.25
N SER A 290 3.00 6.53 -18.97
CA SER A 290 1.63 6.19 -18.63
C SER A 290 0.68 7.37 -18.87
N PRO A 291 -0.48 7.15 -19.51
CA PRO A 291 -1.51 8.17 -19.68
C PRO A 291 -2.21 8.54 -18.37
N THR A 292 -2.00 7.73 -17.31
CA THR A 292 -2.60 7.91 -15.98
C THR A 292 -1.58 8.27 -14.91
N LYS A 293 -0.36 8.69 -15.32
CA LYS A 293 0.69 9.06 -14.37
C LYS A 293 0.21 10.13 -13.39
N GLY A 294 0.44 9.88 -12.11
CA GLY A 294 0.02 10.76 -11.01
C GLY A 294 -1.43 10.60 -10.56
N HIS A 295 -2.20 9.73 -11.19
CA HIS A 295 -3.57 9.42 -10.79
C HIS A 295 -3.65 8.15 -9.92
N PHE A 296 -4.82 7.95 -9.29
CA PHE A 296 -5.11 6.74 -8.54
C PHE A 296 -5.63 5.66 -9.48
N VAL A 297 -4.93 4.56 -9.57
CA VAL A 297 -5.20 3.48 -10.51
C VAL A 297 -5.20 2.12 -9.80
N ALA A 298 -5.77 1.10 -10.48
CA ALA A 298 -5.58 -0.29 -10.13
C ALA A 298 -5.07 -1.08 -11.32
N TRP A 299 -4.23 -2.07 -11.05
CA TRP A 299 -3.82 -3.12 -11.96
C TRP A 299 -4.66 -4.37 -11.70
N VAL A 300 -5.08 -5.06 -12.77
CA VAL A 300 -5.81 -6.32 -12.72
C VAL A 300 -5.02 -7.37 -13.47
N GLY A 301 -4.77 -8.51 -12.83
CA GLY A 301 -4.05 -9.63 -13.40
C GLY A 301 -4.08 -10.84 -12.48
N THR A 302 -3.26 -11.84 -12.75
CA THR A 302 -3.09 -13.03 -11.92
C THR A 302 -1.77 -12.95 -11.14
N TYR A 303 -1.63 -13.81 -10.13
CA TYR A 303 -0.34 -13.96 -9.43
C TYR A 303 0.76 -14.44 -10.40
N ASP A 304 0.41 -15.28 -11.35
CA ASP A 304 1.35 -15.76 -12.38
C ASP A 304 1.80 -14.64 -13.32
N ASP A 305 0.92 -13.71 -13.69
CA ASP A 305 1.30 -12.51 -14.45
C ASP A 305 2.35 -11.70 -13.71
N LEU A 306 2.12 -11.46 -12.41
CA LEU A 306 3.07 -10.74 -11.58
C LEU A 306 4.41 -11.48 -11.49
N LYS A 307 4.40 -12.76 -11.13
CA LYS A 307 5.59 -13.59 -10.89
C LYS A 307 6.45 -13.75 -12.15
N ASN A 308 5.81 -13.86 -13.31
CA ASN A 308 6.47 -14.03 -14.60
C ASN A 308 6.68 -12.71 -15.35
N ASN A 309 6.52 -11.57 -14.66
CA ASN A 309 6.68 -10.22 -15.22
C ASN A 309 5.83 -9.97 -16.48
N GLN A 310 4.60 -10.52 -16.52
CA GLN A 310 3.64 -10.32 -17.59
C GLN A 310 2.85 -9.02 -17.38
N PRO A 311 2.33 -8.38 -18.44
CA PRO A 311 1.64 -7.10 -18.32
C PRO A 311 0.42 -7.10 -17.40
N GLY A 312 -0.25 -8.25 -17.21
CA GLY A 312 -1.56 -8.37 -16.61
C GLY A 312 -2.68 -8.26 -17.65
N GLN A 313 -3.91 -8.07 -17.20
CA GLN A 313 -5.10 -8.08 -18.05
C GLN A 313 -5.51 -6.68 -18.49
N TYR A 314 -5.58 -5.74 -17.57
CA TYR A 314 -5.90 -4.33 -17.83
C TYR A 314 -5.59 -3.47 -16.60
N ARG A 315 -5.67 -2.14 -16.79
CA ARG A 315 -5.61 -1.17 -15.70
C ARG A 315 -6.94 -0.42 -15.58
N ILE A 316 -7.23 0.06 -14.38
CA ILE A 316 -8.42 0.87 -14.09
C ILE A 316 -7.94 2.23 -13.56
N LYS A 317 -8.37 3.33 -14.19
CA LYS A 317 -8.25 4.64 -13.57
C LYS A 317 -9.43 4.82 -12.63
N LEU A 318 -9.16 4.73 -11.33
CA LEU A 318 -10.16 4.80 -10.26
C LEU A 318 -10.60 6.25 -9.97
N LEU A 319 -9.60 7.15 -9.84
CA LEU A 319 -9.84 8.56 -9.56
C LEU A 319 -8.85 9.45 -10.34
N HIS A 320 -9.36 10.58 -10.80
CA HIS A 320 -8.52 11.65 -11.33
C HIS A 320 -8.02 12.54 -10.19
N SER A 321 -6.72 12.79 -10.14
CA SER A 321 -6.14 13.80 -9.25
C SER A 321 -6.07 15.14 -9.95
N HIS A 322 -6.66 16.17 -9.35
CA HIS A 322 -6.59 17.56 -9.82
C HIS A 322 -5.44 18.33 -9.13
N ALA A 323 -4.50 17.65 -8.50
CA ALA A 323 -3.36 18.27 -7.85
C ALA A 323 -2.45 18.95 -8.89
N GLU A 324 -1.98 20.17 -8.59
CA GLU A 324 -1.00 20.88 -9.42
C GLU A 324 0.34 20.10 -9.48
N ARG A 325 0.73 19.53 -8.35
CA ARG A 325 1.85 18.61 -8.29
C ARG A 325 1.40 17.22 -8.75
N VAL A 326 1.93 16.75 -9.86
CA VAL A 326 1.69 15.41 -10.36
C VAL A 326 2.08 14.38 -9.27
N GLY A 327 1.16 13.47 -8.98
CA GLY A 327 1.42 12.37 -8.04
C GLY A 327 1.13 12.71 -6.58
N ASP A 328 0.31 13.68 -6.27
CA ASP A 328 -0.17 13.91 -4.91
C ASP A 328 -1.55 13.24 -4.70
N CYS A 329 -1.53 11.93 -4.57
CA CYS A 329 -2.63 11.03 -4.21
C CYS A 329 -2.06 9.66 -3.84
N GLY A 330 -2.88 8.65 -3.54
CA GLY A 330 -2.44 7.28 -3.28
C GLY A 330 -2.58 6.89 -1.81
N TYR A 331 -1.71 5.98 -1.34
CA TYR A 331 -1.81 5.38 0.01
C TYR A 331 -3.16 4.69 0.20
N PRO A 332 -3.40 3.61 -0.57
CA PRO A 332 -4.72 3.01 -0.61
C PRO A 332 -5.04 2.13 0.60
N GLY A 333 -6.32 2.14 1.00
CA GLY A 333 -6.96 1.01 1.63
C GLY A 333 -7.66 0.18 0.56
N MET A 334 -7.63 -1.15 0.67
CA MET A 334 -8.26 -2.07 -0.28
C MET A 334 -9.01 -3.15 0.45
N GLU A 335 -10.33 -3.19 0.30
CA GLU A 335 -11.20 -4.17 0.95
C GLU A 335 -11.99 -4.95 -0.10
N LEU A 336 -12.12 -6.26 0.10
CA LEU A 336 -12.98 -7.13 -0.71
C LEU A 336 -14.16 -7.58 0.13
N LEU A 337 -15.37 -7.16 -0.25
CA LEU A 337 -16.61 -7.56 0.40
C LEU A 337 -17.04 -8.98 -0.01
N PRO A 338 -17.87 -9.66 0.79
CA PRO A 338 -18.33 -11.02 0.49
C PRO A 338 -19.07 -11.16 -0.85
N ASP A 339 -19.73 -10.10 -1.32
CA ASP A 339 -20.42 -10.06 -2.61
C ASP A 339 -19.50 -9.85 -3.82
N GLY A 340 -18.20 -9.64 -3.60
CA GLY A 340 -17.21 -9.39 -4.63
C GLY A 340 -17.02 -7.90 -4.95
N THR A 341 -17.68 -7.01 -4.24
CA THR A 341 -17.40 -5.56 -4.33
C THR A 341 -16.04 -5.25 -3.75
N ILE A 342 -15.24 -4.49 -4.48
CA ILE A 342 -13.97 -3.95 -4.05
C ILE A 342 -14.18 -2.49 -3.62
N VAL A 343 -13.68 -2.14 -2.44
CA VAL A 343 -13.68 -0.78 -1.90
C VAL A 343 -12.23 -0.29 -1.88
N ALA A 344 -11.90 0.58 -2.81
CA ALA A 344 -10.57 1.20 -2.91
C ALA A 344 -10.64 2.63 -2.34
N THR A 345 -9.90 2.89 -1.28
CA THR A 345 -9.88 4.19 -0.58
C THR A 345 -8.54 4.87 -0.78
N THR A 346 -8.54 6.17 -0.99
CA THR A 346 -7.31 6.97 -1.14
C THR A 346 -7.53 8.42 -0.70
N TYR A 347 -6.45 9.19 -0.58
CA TYR A 347 -6.53 10.63 -0.60
C TYR A 347 -6.26 11.15 -2.00
N VAL A 348 -6.93 12.24 -2.38
CA VAL A 348 -6.78 12.82 -3.72
C VAL A 348 -7.24 14.27 -3.71
N LYS A 349 -6.63 15.13 -4.53
CA LYS A 349 -7.23 16.40 -4.93
C LYS A 349 -8.45 16.09 -5.80
N TYR A 350 -9.61 15.97 -5.14
CA TYR A 350 -10.81 15.36 -5.69
C TYR A 350 -11.52 16.22 -6.73
N ALA A 351 -11.44 17.53 -6.58
CA ALA A 351 -12.02 18.50 -7.51
C ALA A 351 -11.04 19.63 -7.82
N PRO A 352 -11.17 20.30 -8.96
CA PRO A 352 -10.47 21.56 -9.20
C PRO A 352 -10.97 22.62 -8.22
N GLY A 353 -10.15 23.64 -7.94
CA GLY A 353 -10.52 24.71 -7.01
C GLY A 353 -9.51 24.87 -5.89
N LYS A 354 -9.87 25.60 -4.83
CA LYS A 354 -9.00 25.94 -3.72
C LYS A 354 -8.95 24.86 -2.64
N GLU A 355 -10.00 24.02 -2.55
CA GLU A 355 -10.09 22.95 -1.55
C GLU A 355 -8.92 21.99 -1.70
N LYS A 356 -8.34 21.58 -0.57
CA LYS A 356 -7.22 20.63 -0.52
C LYS A 356 -7.72 19.20 -0.74
N HIS A 357 -6.86 18.23 -0.53
CA HIS A 357 -7.13 16.81 -0.73
C HIS A 357 -8.22 16.29 0.21
N SER A 358 -9.02 15.37 -0.33
CA SER A 358 -10.10 14.66 0.35
C SER A 358 -9.73 13.17 0.48
N VAL A 359 -10.24 12.49 1.50
CA VAL A 359 -10.26 11.03 1.54
C VAL A 359 -11.53 10.54 0.85
N VAL A 360 -11.35 9.71 -0.17
CA VAL A 360 -12.41 9.24 -1.07
C VAL A 360 -12.31 7.73 -1.24
N SER A 361 -13.43 7.03 -1.21
CA SER A 361 -13.53 5.63 -1.60
C SER A 361 -14.22 5.46 -2.95
N VAL A 362 -13.82 4.43 -3.69
CA VAL A 362 -14.43 3.99 -4.95
C VAL A 362 -14.87 2.55 -4.79
N ARG A 363 -16.13 2.24 -5.15
CA ARG A 363 -16.71 0.90 -5.09
C ARG A 363 -16.91 0.36 -6.51
N PHE A 364 -16.37 -0.81 -6.79
CA PHE A 364 -16.49 -1.48 -8.09
C PHE A 364 -16.39 -3.00 -7.92
N ASN A 365 -16.70 -3.74 -8.98
CA ASN A 365 -16.43 -5.17 -9.07
C ASN A 365 -15.82 -5.50 -10.44
N LEU A 366 -15.13 -6.64 -10.53
CA LEU A 366 -14.44 -7.01 -11.76
C LEU A 366 -15.42 -7.30 -12.91
N GLY A 367 -16.60 -7.84 -12.65
CA GLY A 367 -17.59 -8.07 -13.70
C GLY A 367 -17.96 -6.79 -14.46
N GLY A 368 -18.12 -5.68 -13.73
CA GLY A 368 -18.41 -4.37 -14.33
C GLY A 368 -17.22 -3.79 -15.10
N THR A 369 -15.99 -3.91 -14.57
CA THR A 369 -14.78 -3.40 -15.25
C THR A 369 -14.35 -4.28 -16.40
N ASP A 370 -14.54 -5.60 -16.34
CA ASP A 370 -14.31 -6.53 -17.46
C ASP A 370 -15.19 -6.19 -18.67
N ALA A 371 -16.45 -5.81 -18.42
CA ALA A 371 -17.36 -5.39 -19.50
C ALA A 371 -16.88 -4.13 -20.22
N LEU A 372 -16.19 -3.21 -19.49
CA LEU A 372 -15.62 -1.98 -20.05
C LEU A 372 -14.23 -2.21 -20.68
N ALA A 373 -13.50 -3.25 -20.28
CA ALA A 373 -12.17 -3.57 -20.80
C ALA A 373 -12.20 -4.28 -22.15
N ARG A 374 -13.35 -4.81 -22.55
CA ARG A 374 -13.53 -5.47 -23.87
C ARG A 374 -13.55 -4.42 -24.97
N PRO A 375 -12.84 -4.67 -26.10
CA PRO A 375 -12.85 -3.76 -27.26
C PRO A 375 -14.24 -3.71 -27.94
#